data_fb605aa28f4e1d8bd0f4df8d46200cd2
#
_entry.id   fb605aa28f4e1d8bd0f4df8d46200cd2
#
_cell.length_a   1.000
_cell.length_b   1.000
_cell.length_c   1.000
_cell.angle_alpha   90.00
_cell.angle_beta   90.00
_cell.angle_gamma   90.00
#
_symmetry.space_group_name_H-M   'P 1'
#
loop_
_entity.id
_entity.type
_entity.pdbx_description
1 polymer ?
#
loop_
_entity_poly.entity_id
_entity_poly.type
_entity_poly.pdbx_seq_one_letter_code
_entity_poly.pdbx_strand_id
1 'polypeptide(L)'
;MIRRSTILFLIFTAIGMAQESIVSGSFTFPSKMLGIYYFQPISEKIGVYGSFRTNLSILEKEKRTKDYGTINVVDGTSFWDKISEDRRYASFSAGIMVTPSQIVTGFAGISYTSMILTEKFEALNQFGGAGERQSSPIYKPGLTVGLITRGADNRINMMIGYDTYPKGITFGVGFTLGN
;
A
#
# COMPACT_ATOMS: atom_id res chain seq x y z
N MET A 1 9.36 33.52 -2.20
CA MET A 1 9.32 32.27 -1.39
C MET A 1 7.87 31.85 -1.23
N ILE A 2 7.35 30.98 -2.13
CA ILE A 2 5.97 30.49 -2.06
C ILE A 2 5.90 29.52 -0.87
N ARG A 3 5.07 29.86 0.13
CA ARG A 3 4.92 29.04 1.33
C ARG A 3 4.34 27.67 0.93
N ARG A 4 4.93 26.59 1.44
CA ARG A 4 4.49 25.20 1.19
C ARG A 4 2.98 24.98 1.45
N SER A 5 2.39 25.78 2.34
CA SER A 5 0.96 25.83 2.60
C SER A 5 0.12 26.31 1.42
N THR A 6 0.63 27.20 0.57
CA THR A 6 -0.11 27.73 -0.59
C THR A 6 -0.27 26.67 -1.67
N ILE A 7 0.76 25.82 -1.86
CA ILE A 7 0.70 24.71 -2.82
C ILE A 7 -0.29 23.65 -2.34
N LEU A 8 -0.28 23.34 -1.04
CA LEU A 8 -1.24 22.40 -0.46
C LEU A 8 -2.68 22.92 -0.56
N PHE A 9 -2.90 24.21 -0.33
CA PHE A 9 -4.21 24.85 -0.45
C PHE A 9 -4.71 24.89 -1.91
N LEU A 10 -3.84 25.14 -2.88
CA LEU A 10 -4.17 25.08 -4.31
C LEU A 10 -4.52 23.66 -4.76
N ILE A 11 -3.83 22.64 -4.25
CA ILE A 11 -4.17 21.24 -4.51
C ILE A 11 -5.54 20.89 -3.92
N PHE A 12 -5.84 21.32 -2.69
CA PHE A 12 -7.14 21.07 -2.06
C PHE A 12 -8.30 21.85 -2.70
N THR A 13 -8.08 23.08 -3.16
CA THR A 13 -9.11 23.85 -3.88
C THR A 13 -9.37 23.32 -5.28
N ALA A 14 -8.35 22.81 -5.99
CA ALA A 14 -8.52 22.11 -7.26
C ALA A 14 -9.35 20.81 -7.10
N ILE A 15 -9.22 20.12 -5.98
CA ILE A 15 -10.00 18.92 -5.64
C ILE A 15 -11.49 19.28 -5.43
N GLY A 16 -11.79 20.47 -4.92
CA GLY A 16 -13.18 20.89 -4.62
C GLY A 16 -14.03 21.29 -5.82
N MET A 17 -13.45 21.44 -7.01
CA MET A 17 -14.16 21.88 -8.22
C MET A 17 -14.42 20.74 -9.22
N ALA A 18 -14.09 19.50 -8.87
CA ALA A 18 -14.07 18.41 -9.82
C ALA A 18 -15.29 17.49 -9.72
N GLN A 19 -15.72 17.08 -10.90
CA GLN A 19 -16.65 16.01 -11.17
C GLN A 19 -16.42 14.79 -10.25
N GLU A 20 -17.45 14.01 -10.06
CA GLU A 20 -17.55 12.76 -9.30
C GLU A 20 -16.21 12.04 -8.99
N SER A 21 -15.68 12.20 -7.79
CA SER A 21 -14.48 11.49 -7.34
C SER A 21 -14.82 10.05 -6.94
N ILE A 22 -13.87 9.13 -7.03
CA ILE A 22 -14.04 7.75 -6.56
C ILE A 22 -13.09 7.50 -5.40
N VAL A 23 -13.63 6.98 -4.28
CA VAL A 23 -12.85 6.45 -3.17
C VAL A 23 -13.04 4.94 -3.12
N SER A 24 -11.95 4.18 -3.12
CA SER A 24 -11.99 2.71 -3.11
C SER A 24 -11.14 2.15 -1.99
N GLY A 25 -11.73 1.29 -1.17
CA GLY A 25 -11.02 0.39 -0.28
C GLY A 25 -10.46 -0.79 -1.07
N SER A 26 -9.26 -1.25 -0.75
CA SER A 26 -8.58 -2.29 -1.52
C SER A 26 -7.83 -3.29 -0.66
N PHE A 27 -7.66 -4.49 -1.21
CA PHE A 27 -6.83 -5.56 -0.65
C PHE A 27 -5.90 -6.10 -1.73
N THR A 28 -4.61 -6.24 -1.42
CA THR A 28 -3.57 -6.75 -2.34
C THR A 28 -3.07 -8.12 -1.89
N PHE A 29 -3.13 -9.10 -2.77
CA PHE A 29 -2.62 -10.46 -2.56
C PHE A 29 -1.37 -10.70 -3.44
N PRO A 30 -0.33 -11.41 -2.98
CA PRO A 30 -0.18 -12.11 -1.69
C PRO A 30 0.38 -11.24 -0.55
N SER A 31 0.72 -9.99 -0.79
CA SER A 31 1.35 -9.10 0.20
C SER A 31 0.45 -8.73 1.40
N LYS A 32 -0.83 -9.12 1.37
CA LYS A 32 -1.84 -8.86 2.42
C LYS A 32 -1.92 -7.40 2.84
N MET A 33 -1.82 -6.47 1.88
CA MET A 33 -1.96 -5.05 2.15
C MET A 33 -3.42 -4.61 2.02
N LEU A 34 -3.89 -3.85 2.99
CA LEU A 34 -5.09 -3.04 2.88
C LEU A 34 -4.72 -1.62 2.46
N GLY A 35 -5.62 -0.96 1.74
CA GLY A 35 -5.37 0.40 1.32
C GLY A 35 -6.59 1.14 0.83
N ILE A 36 -6.34 2.40 0.52
CA ILE A 36 -7.32 3.33 -0.02
C ILE A 36 -6.75 3.88 -1.31
N TYR A 37 -7.58 3.91 -2.34
CA TYR A 37 -7.36 4.61 -3.60
C TYR A 37 -8.32 5.80 -3.70
N TYR A 38 -7.81 6.89 -4.18
CA TYR A 38 -8.57 8.08 -4.52
C TYR A 38 -8.35 8.40 -6.00
N PHE A 39 -9.44 8.49 -6.76
CA PHE A 39 -9.43 8.79 -8.19
C PHE A 39 -10.18 10.10 -8.41
N GLN A 40 -9.51 11.03 -9.09
CA GLN A 40 -10.01 12.36 -9.37
C GLN A 40 -10.06 12.59 -10.87
N PRO A 41 -11.25 12.60 -11.50
CA PRO A 41 -11.39 13.06 -12.86
C PRO A 41 -10.99 14.54 -12.97
N ILE A 42 -10.24 14.88 -14.00
CA ILE A 42 -9.90 16.26 -14.39
C ILE A 42 -10.75 16.68 -15.59
N SER A 43 -11.07 15.72 -16.44
CA SER A 43 -11.97 15.86 -17.57
C SER A 43 -12.78 14.57 -17.76
N GLU A 44 -13.69 14.53 -18.72
CA GLU A 44 -14.50 13.36 -19.02
C GLU A 44 -13.66 12.10 -19.33
N LYS A 45 -12.45 12.27 -19.87
CA LYS A 45 -11.61 11.17 -20.34
C LYS A 45 -10.33 10.95 -19.54
N ILE A 46 -9.89 11.94 -18.77
CA ILE A 46 -8.59 11.92 -18.11
C ILE A 46 -8.73 12.37 -16.66
N GLY A 47 -7.99 11.74 -15.78
CA GLY A 47 -7.88 12.12 -14.38
C GLY A 47 -6.57 11.67 -13.77
N VAL A 48 -6.47 11.83 -12.47
CA VAL A 48 -5.33 11.40 -11.66
C VAL A 48 -5.80 10.48 -10.55
N TYR A 49 -4.89 9.66 -10.05
CA TYR A 49 -5.15 8.89 -8.84
C TYR A 49 -3.99 8.93 -7.87
N GLY A 50 -4.32 8.67 -6.61
CA GLY A 50 -3.35 8.42 -5.56
C GLY A 50 -3.81 7.25 -4.70
N SER A 51 -2.88 6.51 -4.11
CA SER A 51 -3.20 5.46 -3.15
C SER A 51 -2.20 5.37 -2.01
N PHE A 52 -2.70 4.87 -0.89
CA PHE A 52 -1.89 4.43 0.23
C PHE A 52 -2.32 3.02 0.64
N ARG A 53 -1.34 2.13 0.82
CA ARG A 53 -1.59 0.73 1.19
C ARG A 53 -0.56 0.27 2.21
N THR A 54 -0.99 -0.56 3.16
CA THR A 54 -0.12 -1.11 4.19
C THR A 54 -0.58 -2.49 4.65
N ASN A 55 0.32 -3.30 5.18
CA ASN A 55 -0.06 -4.57 5.78
C ASN A 55 -0.88 -4.36 7.06
N LEU A 56 -1.85 -5.23 7.28
CA LEU A 56 -2.60 -5.29 8.53
C LEU A 56 -1.72 -5.49 9.76
N SER A 57 -0.59 -6.17 9.62
CA SER A 57 0.38 -6.39 10.70
C SER A 57 0.96 -5.09 11.29
N ILE A 58 0.87 -3.96 10.58
CA ILE A 58 1.23 -2.65 11.17
C ILE A 58 0.17 -2.20 12.21
N LEU A 59 -1.08 -2.61 12.02
CA LEU A 59 -2.20 -2.29 12.93
C LEU A 59 -2.25 -3.26 14.12
N GLU A 60 -1.75 -4.47 13.95
CA GLU A 60 -1.48 -5.33 15.08
C GLU A 60 -0.29 -4.71 15.82
N LYS A 61 -0.61 -3.93 16.88
CA LYS A 61 0.34 -3.73 17.97
C LYS A 61 0.71 -5.14 18.37
N GLU A 62 1.86 -5.65 17.87
CA GLU A 62 2.48 -6.78 18.52
C GLU A 62 2.45 -6.44 20.01
N LYS A 63 1.71 -7.24 20.77
CA LYS A 63 2.01 -7.39 22.17
C LYS A 63 3.49 -7.75 22.11
N ARG A 64 4.35 -6.77 22.31
CA ARG A 64 5.75 -7.02 22.62
C ARG A 64 5.64 -7.91 23.82
N THR A 65 5.64 -9.21 23.57
CA THR A 65 5.91 -10.17 24.62
C THR A 65 7.25 -9.70 25.12
N LYS A 66 7.25 -9.22 26.35
CA LYS A 66 8.45 -8.88 27.09
C LYS A 66 9.49 -9.93 26.70
N ASP A 67 10.70 -9.48 26.44
CA ASP A 67 11.92 -10.26 26.40
C ASP A 67 12.43 -10.87 25.09
N TYR A 68 12.07 -10.32 23.93
CA TYR A 68 12.93 -10.56 22.78
C TYR A 68 14.10 -9.57 22.81
N GLY A 69 15.25 -10.05 23.27
CA GLY A 69 16.49 -9.27 23.17
C GLY A 69 16.82 -9.01 21.69
N THR A 70 17.37 -7.83 21.40
CA THR A 70 17.95 -7.57 20.08
C THR A 70 19.13 -8.49 19.89
N ILE A 71 19.03 -9.50 19.01
CA ILE A 71 20.12 -10.41 18.76
C ILE A 71 21.00 -9.82 17.66
N ASN A 72 22.26 -9.58 17.99
CA ASN A 72 23.30 -9.44 17.00
C ASN A 72 23.67 -10.83 16.49
N VAL A 73 23.01 -11.33 15.47
CA VAL A 73 23.40 -12.55 14.79
C VAL A 73 24.71 -12.23 14.06
N VAL A 74 25.81 -12.69 14.62
CA VAL A 74 27.08 -12.70 13.90
C VAL A 74 26.99 -13.83 12.88
N ASP A 75 27.07 -13.49 11.60
CA ASP A 75 27.06 -14.46 10.50
C ASP A 75 28.10 -15.58 10.79
N GLY A 76 27.62 -16.81 10.87
CA GLY A 76 28.46 -18.00 11.02
C GLY A 76 28.37 -18.73 12.37
N THR A 77 27.61 -18.26 13.35
CA THR A 77 27.39 -19.03 14.58
C THR A 77 26.08 -19.77 14.52
N SER A 78 26.15 -21.09 14.43
CA SER A 78 25.05 -22.06 14.32
C SER A 78 24.24 -22.24 15.63
N PHE A 79 24.11 -21.21 16.46
CA PHE A 79 23.39 -21.29 17.71
C PHE A 79 21.92 -20.86 17.63
N TRP A 80 21.50 -20.33 16.49
CA TRP A 80 20.18 -19.77 16.31
C TRP A 80 19.51 -20.38 15.08
N ASP A 81 18.32 -20.92 15.25
CA ASP A 81 17.50 -21.39 14.13
C ASP A 81 16.45 -20.34 13.77
N LYS A 82 16.32 -20.06 12.46
CA LYS A 82 15.33 -19.12 11.95
C LYS A 82 13.96 -19.80 11.88
N ILE A 83 13.01 -19.36 12.73
CA ILE A 83 11.68 -19.93 12.82
C ILE A 83 10.73 -19.33 11.80
N SER A 84 10.78 -18.02 11.62
CA SER A 84 9.85 -17.32 10.74
C SER A 84 10.43 -16.04 10.16
N GLU A 85 9.84 -15.64 9.05
CA GLU A 85 10.13 -14.39 8.36
C GLU A 85 8.81 -13.67 8.09
N ASP A 86 8.70 -12.42 8.51
CA ASP A 86 7.57 -11.55 8.23
C ASP A 86 8.03 -10.33 7.44
N ARG A 87 7.27 -9.97 6.41
CA ARG A 87 7.54 -8.81 5.55
C ARG A 87 6.42 -7.80 5.70
N ARG A 88 6.78 -6.64 6.19
CA ARG A 88 5.85 -5.52 6.33
C ARG A 88 6.06 -4.52 5.20
N TYR A 89 4.96 -4.13 4.58
CA TYR A 89 4.96 -3.21 3.45
C TYR A 89 4.15 -1.96 3.78
N ALA A 90 4.64 -0.82 3.32
CA ALA A 90 3.86 0.41 3.18
C ALA A 90 4.13 1.00 1.79
N SER A 91 3.09 1.23 1.02
CA SER A 91 3.19 1.63 -0.38
C SER A 91 2.35 2.86 -0.67
N PHE A 92 2.94 3.82 -1.35
CA PHE A 92 2.25 4.95 -1.95
C PHE A 92 2.29 4.80 -3.46
N SER A 93 1.20 5.12 -4.15
CA SER A 93 1.23 5.23 -5.61
C SER A 93 0.46 6.44 -6.10
N ALA A 94 0.88 6.94 -7.24
CA ALA A 94 0.21 8.03 -7.94
C ALA A 94 0.38 7.86 -9.45
N GLY A 95 -0.60 8.34 -10.21
CA GLY A 95 -0.57 8.23 -11.65
C GLY A 95 -1.78 8.86 -12.32
N ILE A 96 -2.00 8.44 -13.55
CA ILE A 96 -3.08 8.90 -14.42
C ILE A 96 -4.18 7.85 -14.51
N MET A 97 -5.38 8.31 -14.78
CA MET A 97 -6.50 7.49 -15.18
C MET A 97 -7.04 7.95 -16.54
N VAL A 98 -7.53 6.99 -17.32
CA VAL A 98 -8.15 7.23 -18.63
C VAL A 98 -9.50 6.50 -18.65
N THR A 99 -10.55 7.21 -19.01
CA THR A 99 -11.92 6.70 -19.07
C THR A 99 -12.35 6.58 -20.53
N PRO A 100 -12.08 5.43 -21.18
CA PRO A 100 -12.44 5.21 -22.58
C PRO A 100 -13.94 5.03 -22.76
N SER A 101 -14.66 4.65 -21.73
CA SER A 101 -16.13 4.47 -21.75
C SER A 101 -16.74 4.86 -20.40
N GLN A 102 -18.05 5.05 -20.34
CA GLN A 102 -18.76 5.37 -19.10
C GLN A 102 -18.68 4.25 -18.04
N ILE A 103 -18.37 3.01 -18.45
CA ILE A 103 -18.36 1.84 -17.58
C ILE A 103 -16.97 1.49 -17.09
N VAL A 104 -15.92 1.76 -17.90
CA VAL A 104 -14.56 1.30 -17.61
C VAL A 104 -13.60 2.47 -17.57
N THR A 105 -12.78 2.50 -16.53
CA THR A 105 -11.66 3.44 -16.37
C THR A 105 -10.38 2.64 -16.15
N GLY A 106 -9.39 2.86 -16.99
CA GLY A 106 -8.03 2.35 -16.78
C GLY A 106 -7.20 3.30 -15.94
N PHE A 107 -6.28 2.79 -15.14
CA PHE A 107 -5.30 3.61 -14.43
C PHE A 107 -3.91 2.99 -14.48
N ALA A 108 -2.90 3.86 -14.49
CA ALA A 108 -1.50 3.46 -14.46
C ALA A 108 -0.65 4.53 -13.76
N GLY A 109 0.36 4.10 -13.03
CA GLY A 109 1.23 5.02 -12.31
C GLY A 109 2.45 4.36 -11.69
N ILE A 110 3.20 5.16 -10.97
CA ILE A 110 4.37 4.73 -10.21
C ILE A 110 3.97 4.48 -8.76
N SER A 111 4.61 3.49 -8.14
CA SER A 111 4.51 3.22 -6.72
C SER A 111 5.87 3.34 -6.06
N TYR A 112 5.88 3.68 -4.77
CA TYR A 112 7.05 3.68 -3.94
C TYR A 112 6.74 2.93 -2.66
N THR A 113 7.45 1.82 -2.46
CA THR A 113 7.14 0.89 -1.38
C THR A 113 8.31 0.77 -0.43
N SER A 114 8.04 0.94 0.86
CA SER A 114 8.91 0.58 1.97
C SER A 114 8.63 -0.86 2.38
N MET A 115 9.68 -1.65 2.55
CA MET A 115 9.61 -3.02 3.09
C MET A 115 10.51 -3.13 4.30
N ILE A 116 9.99 -3.68 5.38
CA ILE A 116 10.74 -4.05 6.59
C ILE A 116 10.63 -5.56 6.73
N LEU A 117 11.78 -6.21 6.85
CA LEU A 117 11.89 -7.64 7.08
C LEU A 117 12.09 -7.89 8.58
N THR A 118 11.24 -8.70 9.17
CA THR A 118 11.36 -9.14 10.55
C THR A 118 11.62 -10.65 10.56
N GLU A 119 12.74 -11.06 11.11
CA GLU A 119 13.14 -12.45 11.24
C GLU A 119 13.09 -12.85 12.71
N LYS A 120 12.46 -13.98 13.01
CA LYS A 120 12.40 -14.55 14.36
C LYS A 120 13.30 -15.77 14.44
N PHE A 121 14.05 -15.87 15.54
CA PHE A 121 15.01 -16.92 15.79
C PHE A 121 14.75 -17.56 17.15
N GLU A 122 15.07 -18.85 17.28
CA GLU A 122 15.06 -19.61 18.52
C GLU A 122 16.45 -20.18 18.79
N ALA A 123 16.87 -20.16 20.05
CA ALA A 123 18.16 -20.70 20.43
C ALA A 123 18.14 -22.23 20.40
N LEU A 124 19.13 -22.84 19.76
CA LEU A 124 19.29 -24.30 19.69
C LEU A 124 19.87 -24.92 20.99
N ASN A 125 20.15 -24.12 21.99
CA ASN A 125 20.77 -24.61 23.22
C ASN A 125 19.76 -24.82 24.35
N GLN A 126 20.17 -25.60 25.37
CA GLN A 126 19.35 -25.97 26.51
C GLN A 126 18.87 -24.78 27.39
N PHE A 127 19.42 -23.60 27.20
CA PHE A 127 19.07 -22.41 27.97
C PHE A 127 17.87 -21.66 27.44
N GLY A 128 17.35 -22.07 26.27
CA GLY A 128 16.20 -21.45 25.64
C GLY A 128 16.43 -19.94 25.43
N GLY A 129 15.95 -19.44 24.36
CA GLY A 129 15.99 -18.01 24.09
C GLY A 129 15.31 -17.77 22.74
N ALA A 130 14.61 -16.68 22.63
CA ALA A 130 14.03 -16.27 21.36
C ALA A 130 14.52 -14.87 21.03
N GLY A 131 14.76 -14.62 19.78
CA GLY A 131 15.24 -13.33 19.34
C GLY A 131 14.57 -12.85 18.06
N GLU A 132 14.54 -11.55 17.88
CA GLU A 132 13.99 -10.91 16.71
C GLU A 132 15.04 -9.98 16.09
N ARG A 133 15.21 -10.11 14.79
CA ARG A 133 16.04 -9.20 14.00
C ARG A 133 15.15 -8.44 13.03
N GLN A 134 15.22 -7.13 13.06
CA GLN A 134 14.52 -6.26 12.14
C GLN A 134 15.50 -5.59 11.18
N SER A 135 15.22 -5.68 9.88
CA SER A 135 16.04 -4.98 8.88
C SER A 135 15.77 -3.47 8.89
N SER A 136 16.72 -2.70 8.41
CA SER A 136 16.44 -1.32 7.99
C SER A 136 15.39 -1.31 6.87
N PRO A 137 14.56 -0.26 6.77
CA PRO A 137 13.59 -0.15 5.70
C PRO A 137 14.27 -0.18 4.32
N ILE A 138 13.79 -1.06 3.45
CA ILE A 138 14.23 -1.16 2.07
C ILE A 138 13.16 -0.47 1.20
N TYR A 139 13.57 0.52 0.42
CA TYR A 139 12.68 1.28 -0.45
C TYR A 139 12.84 0.85 -1.90
N LYS A 140 11.74 0.54 -2.58
CA LYS A 140 11.76 0.16 -3.99
C LYS A 140 10.65 0.85 -4.78
N PRO A 141 10.98 1.37 -5.97
CA PRO A 141 9.96 1.82 -6.91
C PRO A 141 9.26 0.63 -7.56
N GLY A 142 8.04 0.85 -8.00
CA GLY A 142 7.23 -0.10 -8.73
C GLY A 142 6.28 0.60 -9.69
N LEU A 143 5.54 -0.19 -10.45
CA LEU A 143 4.44 0.27 -11.30
C LEU A 143 3.14 -0.32 -10.77
N THR A 144 2.08 0.48 -10.83
CA THR A 144 0.71 0.07 -10.53
C THR A 144 -0.12 0.29 -11.77
N VAL A 145 -0.86 -0.73 -12.21
CA VAL A 145 -1.80 -0.64 -13.33
C VAL A 145 -3.11 -1.30 -12.94
N GLY A 146 -4.22 -0.86 -13.49
CA GLY A 146 -5.49 -1.51 -13.19
C GLY A 146 -6.68 -0.93 -13.96
N LEU A 147 -7.84 -1.48 -13.62
CA LEU A 147 -9.13 -1.13 -14.18
C LEU A 147 -10.12 -0.88 -13.04
N ILE A 148 -11.02 0.06 -13.27
CA ILE A 148 -12.19 0.32 -12.44
C ILE A 148 -13.40 0.13 -13.32
N THR A 149 -14.39 -0.61 -12.84
CA THR A 149 -15.69 -0.76 -13.50
C THR A 149 -16.76 -0.09 -12.66
N ARG A 150 -17.62 0.70 -13.29
CA ARG A 150 -18.75 1.34 -12.62
C ARG A 150 -19.94 0.39 -12.62
N GLY A 151 -20.62 0.30 -11.47
CA GLY A 151 -21.90 -0.39 -11.36
C GLY A 151 -23.02 0.33 -12.13
N ALA A 152 -24.14 -0.34 -12.30
CA ALA A 152 -25.29 0.17 -13.06
C ALA A 152 -25.88 1.49 -12.50
N ASP A 153 -25.73 1.71 -11.21
CA ASP A 153 -26.17 2.93 -10.50
C ASP A 153 -25.11 4.03 -10.42
N ASN A 154 -23.92 3.80 -11.03
CA ASN A 154 -22.74 4.67 -10.99
C ASN A 154 -22.20 5.00 -9.59
N ARG A 155 -22.75 4.41 -8.53
CA ARG A 155 -22.34 4.70 -7.14
C ARG A 155 -21.30 3.71 -6.63
N ILE A 156 -21.46 2.44 -6.99
CA ILE A 156 -20.53 1.37 -6.56
C ILE A 156 -19.58 1.07 -7.70
N ASN A 157 -18.31 0.99 -7.39
CA ASN A 157 -17.23 0.72 -8.33
C ASN A 157 -16.45 -0.50 -7.87
N MET A 158 -16.05 -1.35 -8.81
CA MET A 158 -15.14 -2.46 -8.57
C MET A 158 -13.79 -2.14 -9.20
N MET A 159 -12.73 -2.48 -8.52
CA MET A 159 -11.37 -2.24 -8.98
C MET A 159 -10.58 -3.54 -8.99
N ILE A 160 -9.79 -3.75 -10.05
CA ILE A 160 -8.74 -4.74 -10.12
C ILE A 160 -7.46 -4.08 -10.58
N GLY A 161 -6.36 -4.39 -9.93
CA GLY A 161 -5.05 -3.82 -10.25
C GLY A 161 -3.93 -4.83 -10.10
N TYR A 162 -2.76 -4.46 -10.61
CA TYR A 162 -1.54 -5.21 -10.48
C TYR A 162 -0.39 -4.28 -10.13
N ASP A 163 0.42 -4.72 -9.17
CA ASP A 163 1.62 -4.04 -8.72
C ASP A 163 2.86 -4.86 -9.08
N THR A 164 3.87 -4.20 -9.61
CA THR A 164 5.15 -4.86 -9.88
C THR A 164 6.00 -5.02 -8.62
N TYR A 165 5.79 -4.14 -7.61
CA TYR A 165 6.43 -4.25 -6.29
C TYR A 165 5.60 -3.60 -5.18
N PRO A 166 5.30 -4.34 -4.07
CA PRO A 166 5.44 -5.79 -3.98
C PRO A 166 4.53 -6.44 -5.01
N LYS A 167 5.04 -7.48 -5.66
CA LYS A 167 4.32 -8.17 -6.74
C LYS A 167 2.98 -8.70 -6.23
N GLY A 168 1.87 -8.25 -6.84
CA GLY A 168 0.56 -8.68 -6.37
C GLY A 168 -0.61 -8.15 -7.18
N ILE A 169 -1.75 -8.81 -6.98
CA ILE A 169 -3.03 -8.41 -7.55
C ILE A 169 -3.82 -7.69 -6.46
N THR A 170 -4.37 -6.53 -6.81
CA THR A 170 -5.18 -5.70 -5.92
C THR A 170 -6.63 -5.79 -6.36
N PHE A 171 -7.51 -6.05 -5.42
CA PHE A 171 -8.96 -5.97 -5.58
C PHE A 171 -9.49 -4.84 -4.72
N GLY A 172 -10.50 -4.15 -5.20
CA GLY A 172 -11.11 -3.06 -4.45
C GLY A 172 -12.58 -2.87 -4.75
N VAL A 173 -13.24 -2.26 -3.78
CA VAL A 173 -14.62 -1.77 -3.91
C VAL A 173 -14.64 -0.31 -3.50
N GLY A 174 -15.25 0.53 -4.30
CA GLY A 174 -15.28 1.96 -4.10
C GLY A 174 -16.66 2.56 -4.31
N PHE A 175 -16.74 3.82 -3.92
CA PHE A 175 -17.93 4.63 -4.07
C PHE A 175 -17.60 5.91 -4.81
N THR A 176 -18.52 6.31 -5.71
CA THR A 176 -18.47 7.62 -6.34
C THR A 176 -18.96 8.67 -5.35
N LEU A 177 -18.14 9.69 -5.14
CA LEU A 177 -18.47 10.87 -4.33
C LEU A 177 -18.80 12.03 -5.27
N GLY A 178 -19.95 12.62 -5.12
CA GLY A 178 -20.44 13.74 -5.93
C GLY A 178 -21.94 13.59 -6.18
N ASN A 179 -22.60 14.71 -6.46
CA ASN A 179 -24.04 14.78 -6.82
C ASN A 179 -24.24 14.42 -8.28
#